data_16e7311f949f4a71b7dfcf729fe173b7
#
_entry.id   16e7311f949f4a71b7dfcf729fe173b7
#
_cell.length_a   1.000
_cell.length_b   1.000
_cell.length_c   1.000
_cell.angle_alpha   90.00
_cell.angle_beta   90.00
_cell.angle_gamma   90.00
#
_symmetry.space_group_name_H-M   'P 1'
#
loop_
_entity.id
_entity.type
_entity.pdbx_description
1 polymer ?
#
loop_
_entity_poly.entity_id
_entity_poly.type
_entity_poly.pdbx_seq_one_letter_code
_entity_poly.pdbx_strand_id
1 'polypeptide(L)'
;MQERPKIGIIISSTRPGRFADIPTDWLFNIAKQRDDADFEIVDLRRYPMPFFEEKMALAYAPARNPTALRWQKKIASLDGYIFVTAEYNHSIPGVLKNALDYLYSEIHRKPATFVGYGSTGGARAVEHLRNILAEEQVSSLKHTVHIGMIEMIGMLREGKSMADYPFHDDFAKRMLDELVWWANTLKEGRSGDEVAEAA
;
A
#
# COMPACT_ATOMS: atom_id res chain seq x y z
N MET A 1 -2.21 11.05 -25.27
CA MET A 1 -2.51 9.82 -24.50
C MET A 1 -2.31 10.17 -23.02
N GLN A 2 -3.26 9.88 -22.18
CA GLN A 2 -3.14 10.11 -20.74
C GLN A 2 -2.00 9.21 -20.18
N GLU A 3 -1.16 9.77 -19.32
CA GLU A 3 -0.08 9.02 -18.67
C GLU A 3 -0.67 7.96 -17.75
N ARG A 4 -0.22 6.70 -17.87
CA ARG A 4 -0.70 5.58 -17.05
C ARG A 4 -0.52 5.89 -15.57
N PRO A 5 -1.45 5.48 -14.70
CA PRO A 5 -1.31 5.69 -13.27
C PRO A 5 -0.14 4.85 -12.73
N LYS A 6 0.61 5.41 -11.80
CA LYS A 6 1.72 4.76 -11.09
C LYS A 6 1.23 4.21 -9.77
N ILE A 7 1.36 2.91 -9.57
CA ILE A 7 0.85 2.22 -8.37
C ILE A 7 2.00 1.60 -7.59
N GLY A 8 2.07 1.95 -6.31
CA GLY A 8 3.06 1.41 -5.39
C GLY A 8 2.55 0.20 -4.62
N ILE A 9 3.27 -0.93 -4.69
CA ILE A 9 3.07 -2.10 -3.83
C ILE A 9 3.96 -1.92 -2.60
N ILE A 10 3.36 -1.49 -1.48
CA ILE A 10 4.08 -1.09 -0.26
C ILE A 10 4.25 -2.30 0.65
N ILE A 11 5.50 -2.73 0.87
CA ILE A 11 5.80 -3.78 1.83
C ILE A 11 5.87 -3.18 3.23
N SER A 12 4.86 -3.48 4.04
CA SER A 12 4.60 -2.81 5.33
C SER A 12 5.38 -3.38 6.51
N SER A 13 6.15 -4.45 6.35
CA SER A 13 6.94 -5.06 7.42
C SER A 13 8.43 -4.97 7.13
N THR A 14 9.21 -4.57 8.13
CA THR A 14 10.68 -4.55 8.07
C THR A 14 11.34 -5.72 8.80
N ARG A 15 10.54 -6.65 9.35
CA ARG A 15 11.03 -7.79 10.12
C ARG A 15 11.99 -8.66 9.28
N PRO A 16 13.15 -9.10 9.81
CA PRO A 16 13.98 -10.09 9.17
C PRO A 16 13.20 -11.39 8.91
N GLY A 17 13.32 -11.99 7.72
CA GLY A 17 12.57 -13.20 7.35
C GLY A 17 11.04 -12.99 7.28
N ARG A 18 10.57 -11.78 6.96
CA ARG A 18 9.14 -11.46 6.81
C ARG A 18 8.50 -12.34 5.73
N PHE A 19 7.26 -12.70 5.96
CA PHE A 19 6.45 -13.41 4.96
C PHE A 19 6.06 -12.52 3.76
N ALA A 20 6.00 -11.21 3.96
CA ALA A 20 5.52 -10.24 2.97
C ALA A 20 6.17 -10.34 1.59
N ASP A 21 7.41 -10.79 1.49
CA ASP A 21 8.13 -10.90 0.23
C ASP A 21 7.43 -11.89 -0.73
N ILE A 22 6.89 -13.00 -0.22
CA ILE A 22 6.18 -14.02 -1.02
C ILE A 22 4.93 -13.45 -1.73
N PRO A 23 3.93 -12.90 -1.02
CA PRO A 23 2.76 -12.31 -1.68
C PRO A 23 3.08 -11.05 -2.47
N THR A 24 4.12 -10.30 -2.14
CA THR A 24 4.54 -9.15 -2.93
C THR A 24 5.05 -9.56 -4.30
N ASP A 25 5.96 -10.54 -4.35
CA ASP A 25 6.53 -11.02 -5.62
C ASP A 25 5.46 -11.67 -6.51
N TRP A 26 4.56 -12.46 -5.91
CA TRP A 26 3.42 -13.04 -6.61
C TRP A 26 2.52 -11.95 -7.21
N LEU A 27 2.09 -10.97 -6.42
CA LEU A 27 1.22 -9.90 -6.90
C LEU A 27 1.90 -9.05 -7.96
N PHE A 28 3.19 -8.71 -7.77
CA PHE A 28 3.95 -7.95 -8.75
C PHE A 28 4.08 -8.69 -10.08
N ASN A 29 4.24 -10.02 -10.05
CA ASN A 29 4.29 -10.84 -11.27
C ASN A 29 2.97 -10.84 -12.04
N ILE A 30 1.82 -10.72 -11.38
CA ILE A 30 0.51 -10.53 -12.02
C ILE A 30 0.40 -9.10 -12.56
N ALA A 31 0.69 -8.11 -11.71
CA ALA A 31 0.51 -6.70 -12.01
C ALA A 31 1.38 -6.20 -13.18
N LYS A 32 2.64 -6.63 -13.26
CA LYS A 32 3.57 -6.21 -14.34
C LYS A 32 3.19 -6.68 -15.74
N GLN A 33 2.22 -7.62 -15.86
CA GLN A 33 1.71 -8.07 -17.16
C GLN A 33 0.62 -7.14 -17.71
N ARG A 34 0.17 -6.17 -16.91
CA ARG A 34 -0.83 -5.19 -17.32
C ARG A 34 -0.18 -4.06 -18.11
N ASP A 35 -0.93 -3.51 -19.02
CA ASP A 35 -0.54 -2.37 -19.87
C ASP A 35 -1.31 -1.08 -19.56
N ASP A 36 -2.21 -1.13 -18.56
CA ASP A 36 -3.10 -0.04 -18.17
C ASP A 36 -2.60 0.76 -16.94
N ALA A 37 -1.54 0.30 -16.27
CA ALA A 37 -0.88 0.98 -15.15
C ALA A 37 0.59 0.57 -15.03
N ASP A 38 1.39 1.41 -14.38
CA ASP A 38 2.79 1.11 -14.04
C ASP A 38 2.88 0.74 -12.55
N PHE A 39 3.46 -0.42 -12.25
CA PHE A 39 3.58 -0.93 -10.89
C PHE A 39 5.02 -0.95 -10.41
N GLU A 40 5.26 -0.55 -9.16
CA GLU A 40 6.57 -0.65 -8.53
C GLU A 40 6.46 -1.16 -7.09
N ILE A 41 7.52 -1.87 -6.63
CA ILE A 41 7.61 -2.32 -5.24
C ILE A 41 8.27 -1.23 -4.41
N VAL A 42 7.62 -0.85 -3.31
CA VAL A 42 8.10 0.15 -2.34
C VAL A 42 8.32 -0.53 -0.99
N ASP A 43 9.57 -0.80 -0.65
CA ASP A 43 9.94 -1.48 0.59
C ASP A 43 10.26 -0.49 1.71
N LEU A 44 9.52 -0.53 2.82
CA LEU A 44 9.76 0.32 4.00
C LEU A 44 11.15 0.15 4.61
N ARG A 45 11.85 -0.97 4.36
CA ARG A 45 13.26 -1.13 4.76
C ARG A 45 14.19 -0.08 4.16
N ARG A 46 13.80 0.51 3.03
CA ARG A 46 14.59 1.58 2.37
C ARG A 46 14.34 2.97 2.97
N TYR A 47 13.39 3.06 3.91
CA TYR A 47 12.96 4.30 4.57
C TYR A 47 13.03 4.15 6.10
N PRO A 48 14.23 3.94 6.68
CA PRO A 48 14.38 3.81 8.13
C PRO A 48 14.18 5.17 8.81
N MET A 49 12.93 5.52 9.08
CA MET A 49 12.56 6.74 9.80
C MET A 49 12.59 6.47 11.32
N PRO A 50 13.00 7.45 12.14
CA PRO A 50 12.80 7.38 13.58
C PRO A 50 11.29 7.33 13.88
N PHE A 51 10.90 7.05 15.14
CA PHE A 51 9.53 7.33 15.54
C PHE A 51 9.22 8.81 15.31
N PHE A 52 7.94 9.10 14.96
CA PHE A 52 7.53 10.46 14.65
C PHE A 52 7.90 11.43 15.78
N GLU A 53 8.80 12.35 15.50
CA GLU A 53 9.38 13.29 16.46
C GLU A 53 9.42 14.74 15.94
N GLU A 54 8.65 15.03 14.88
CA GLU A 54 8.54 16.39 14.38
C GLU A 54 7.85 17.29 15.41
N LYS A 55 8.32 18.53 15.55
CA LYS A 55 7.81 19.46 16.56
C LYS A 55 6.35 19.87 16.33
N MET A 56 5.90 19.79 15.08
CA MET A 56 4.53 20.16 14.66
C MET A 56 3.98 19.05 13.75
N ALA A 57 2.65 18.94 13.70
CA ALA A 57 2.00 18.07 12.72
C ALA A 57 2.31 18.56 11.30
N LEU A 58 2.38 17.63 10.35
CA LEU A 58 2.78 17.92 8.97
C LEU A 58 1.78 18.82 8.22
N ALA A 59 0.56 18.96 8.74
CA ALA A 59 -0.40 19.95 8.28
C ALA A 59 0.06 21.40 8.49
N TYR A 60 0.99 21.66 9.42
CA TYR A 60 1.44 23.00 9.80
C TYR A 60 2.91 23.28 9.48
N ALA A 61 3.72 22.26 9.33
CA ALA A 61 5.13 22.39 9.01
C ALA A 61 5.66 21.16 8.27
N PRO A 62 6.57 21.32 7.29
CA PRO A 62 7.15 20.18 6.57
C PRO A 62 8.02 19.33 7.50
N ALA A 63 8.15 18.04 7.17
CA ALA A 63 9.10 17.16 7.83
C ALA A 63 10.54 17.67 7.64
N ARG A 64 11.40 17.38 8.62
CA ARG A 64 12.83 17.76 8.57
C ARG A 64 13.75 16.56 8.41
N ASN A 65 13.28 15.38 8.76
CA ASN A 65 14.06 14.16 8.61
C ASN A 65 14.29 13.82 7.13
N PRO A 66 15.56 13.69 6.66
CA PRO A 66 15.85 13.44 5.24
C PRO A 66 15.24 12.15 4.68
N THR A 67 15.09 11.11 5.52
CA THR A 67 14.45 9.86 5.10
C THR A 67 12.94 10.03 4.97
N ALA A 68 12.31 10.81 5.88
CA ALA A 68 10.91 11.16 5.77
C ALA A 68 10.63 11.96 4.48
N LEU A 69 11.46 12.95 4.14
CA LEU A 69 11.34 13.71 2.90
C LEU A 69 11.46 12.82 1.65
N ARG A 70 12.35 11.83 1.65
CA ARG A 70 12.45 10.85 0.55
C ARG A 70 11.21 9.96 0.48
N TRP A 71 10.65 9.58 1.63
CA TRP A 71 9.42 8.81 1.74
C TRP A 71 8.24 9.60 1.18
N GLN A 72 8.03 10.83 1.64
CA GLN A 72 7.00 11.75 1.15
C GLN A 72 7.08 11.91 -0.37
N LYS A 73 8.27 12.20 -0.90
CA LYS A 73 8.49 12.31 -2.35
C LYS A 73 8.12 11.03 -3.10
N LYS A 74 8.43 9.84 -2.54
CA LYS A 74 8.04 8.56 -3.15
C LYS A 74 6.52 8.41 -3.17
N ILE A 75 5.83 8.66 -2.06
CA ILE A 75 4.37 8.55 -1.98
C ILE A 75 3.68 9.58 -2.87
N ALA A 76 4.18 10.80 -2.93
CA ALA A 76 3.66 11.84 -3.83
C ALA A 76 3.70 11.41 -5.31
N SER A 77 4.74 10.68 -5.72
CA SER A 77 4.92 10.25 -7.12
C SER A 77 4.00 9.11 -7.56
N LEU A 78 3.19 8.56 -6.67
CA LEU A 78 2.28 7.45 -6.92
C LEU A 78 0.84 7.93 -7.04
N ASP A 79 0.05 7.27 -7.86
CA ASP A 79 -1.38 7.55 -8.08
C ASP A 79 -2.30 6.60 -7.31
N GLY A 80 -1.76 5.53 -6.73
CA GLY A 80 -2.50 4.56 -5.93
C GLY A 80 -1.57 3.60 -5.18
N TYR A 81 -2.14 2.86 -4.23
CA TYR A 81 -1.37 2.05 -3.29
C TYR A 81 -1.94 0.64 -3.12
N ILE A 82 -1.05 -0.35 -2.96
CA ILE A 82 -1.38 -1.68 -2.47
C ILE A 82 -0.54 -1.93 -1.21
N PHE A 83 -1.16 -1.97 -0.05
CA PHE A 83 -0.45 -2.25 1.19
C PHE A 83 -0.39 -3.76 1.44
N VAL A 84 0.81 -4.34 1.36
CA VAL A 84 1.06 -5.73 1.76
C VAL A 84 1.38 -5.74 3.25
N THR A 85 0.40 -6.08 4.09
CA THR A 85 0.48 -5.88 5.53
C THR A 85 0.31 -7.15 6.36
N ALA A 86 1.21 -7.33 7.34
CA ALA A 86 1.04 -8.28 8.41
C ALA A 86 -0.04 -7.81 9.40
N GLU A 87 -0.65 -8.77 10.08
CA GLU A 87 -1.39 -8.48 11.30
C GLU A 87 -0.52 -8.78 12.53
N TYR A 88 -0.17 -7.73 13.26
CA TYR A 88 0.52 -7.82 14.54
C TYR A 88 -0.38 -7.32 15.67
N ASN A 89 -0.74 -8.22 16.58
CA ASN A 89 -1.57 -7.86 17.74
C ASN A 89 -2.85 -7.07 17.38
N HIS A 90 -3.64 -7.62 16.44
CA HIS A 90 -4.89 -7.04 15.94
C HIS A 90 -4.76 -5.76 15.09
N SER A 91 -3.55 -5.35 14.72
CA SER A 91 -3.30 -4.11 13.99
C SER A 91 -2.24 -4.27 12.92
N ILE A 92 -1.94 -3.16 12.25
CA ILE A 92 -0.83 -3.04 11.29
C ILE A 92 0.52 -3.05 12.03
N PRO A 93 1.63 -3.37 11.32
CA PRO A 93 2.96 -3.21 11.89
C PRO A 93 3.21 -1.75 12.32
N GLY A 94 3.83 -1.56 13.49
CA GLY A 94 4.15 -0.22 14.00
C GLY A 94 5.00 0.62 13.05
N VAL A 95 5.86 -0.02 12.26
CA VAL A 95 6.67 0.65 11.23
C VAL A 95 5.81 1.23 10.11
N LEU A 96 4.69 0.58 9.73
CA LEU A 96 3.76 1.13 8.76
C LEU A 96 3.02 2.33 9.37
N LYS A 97 2.52 2.21 10.60
CA LYS A 97 1.87 3.34 11.27
C LYS A 97 2.79 4.55 11.36
N ASN A 98 4.05 4.34 11.77
CA ASN A 98 5.05 5.39 11.81
C ASN A 98 5.31 6.02 10.42
N ALA A 99 5.34 5.21 9.37
CA ALA A 99 5.52 5.71 8.01
C ALA A 99 4.33 6.56 7.53
N LEU A 100 3.10 6.20 7.93
CA LEU A 100 1.90 7.00 7.65
C LEU A 100 1.90 8.31 8.44
N ASP A 101 2.38 8.33 9.68
CA ASP A 101 2.47 9.54 10.50
C ASP A 101 3.43 10.60 9.88
N TYR A 102 4.35 10.19 9.00
CA TYR A 102 5.20 11.08 8.21
C TYR A 102 4.60 11.53 6.88
N LEU A 103 3.29 11.32 6.65
CA LEU A 103 2.58 11.77 5.45
C LEU A 103 1.50 12.80 5.82
N TYR A 104 1.11 13.59 4.83
CA TYR A 104 -0.04 14.47 4.86
C TYR A 104 -0.61 14.61 3.44
N SER A 105 -0.41 15.73 2.76
CA SER A 105 -0.97 15.98 1.43
C SER A 105 -0.46 15.03 0.33
N GLU A 106 0.70 14.42 0.52
CA GLU A 106 1.32 13.52 -0.46
C GLU A 106 0.46 12.27 -0.78
N ILE A 107 -0.35 11.83 0.19
CA ILE A 107 -1.18 10.63 0.07
C ILE A 107 -2.65 10.94 -0.26
N HIS A 108 -3.09 12.19 -0.10
CA HIS A 108 -4.49 12.59 -0.22
C HIS A 108 -5.09 12.29 -1.60
N ARG A 109 -6.40 11.98 -1.61
CA ARG A 109 -7.22 11.78 -2.82
C ARG A 109 -6.65 10.74 -3.79
N LYS A 110 -6.09 9.67 -3.25
CA LYS A 110 -5.59 8.51 -4.00
C LYS A 110 -6.25 7.23 -3.49
N PRO A 111 -6.41 6.19 -4.32
CA PRO A 111 -7.00 4.93 -3.88
C PRO A 111 -5.98 4.02 -3.24
N ALA A 112 -6.45 3.16 -2.32
CA ALA A 112 -5.65 2.09 -1.74
C ALA A 112 -6.42 0.78 -1.63
N THR A 113 -5.71 -0.33 -1.83
CA THR A 113 -6.17 -1.67 -1.56
C THR A 113 -5.13 -2.46 -0.77
N PHE A 114 -5.43 -3.73 -0.44
CA PHE A 114 -4.67 -4.45 0.58
C PHE A 114 -4.41 -5.91 0.21
N VAL A 115 -3.24 -6.38 0.58
CA VAL A 115 -2.94 -7.81 0.74
C VAL A 115 -2.62 -8.03 2.21
N GLY A 116 -3.60 -8.51 2.96
CA GLY A 116 -3.45 -8.83 4.38
C GLY A 116 -2.96 -10.26 4.58
N TYR A 117 -2.12 -10.49 5.59
CA TYR A 117 -1.73 -11.83 5.98
C TYR A 117 -1.57 -11.98 7.50
N GLY A 118 -1.87 -13.15 8.00
CA GLY A 118 -1.83 -13.47 9.43
C GLY A 118 -2.78 -14.59 9.79
N SER A 119 -2.99 -14.84 11.08
CA SER A 119 -3.85 -15.94 11.55
C SER A 119 -5.28 -15.86 11.02
N THR A 120 -5.80 -14.66 10.82
CA THR A 120 -7.14 -14.38 10.27
C THR A 120 -7.04 -13.68 8.91
N GLY A 121 -6.00 -13.97 8.12
CA GLY A 121 -5.79 -13.33 6.83
C GLY A 121 -5.45 -11.84 6.91
N GLY A 122 -5.05 -11.35 8.08
CA GLY A 122 -4.75 -9.92 8.28
C GLY A 122 -5.99 -9.03 8.28
N ALA A 123 -7.19 -9.59 8.43
CA ALA A 123 -8.45 -8.86 8.28
C ALA A 123 -8.57 -7.69 9.27
N ARG A 124 -8.17 -7.89 10.53
CA ARG A 124 -8.24 -6.85 11.56
C ARG A 124 -7.23 -5.72 11.31
N ALA A 125 -6.04 -6.06 10.80
CA ALA A 125 -5.05 -5.07 10.38
C ALA A 125 -5.55 -4.24 9.21
N VAL A 126 -6.18 -4.86 8.21
CA VAL A 126 -6.78 -4.17 7.06
C VAL A 126 -7.90 -3.23 7.51
N GLU A 127 -8.81 -3.67 8.38
CA GLU A 127 -9.88 -2.81 8.90
C GLU A 127 -9.33 -1.62 9.69
N HIS A 128 -8.31 -1.83 10.52
CA HIS A 128 -7.67 -0.74 11.24
C HIS A 128 -6.96 0.23 10.27
N LEU A 129 -6.29 -0.30 9.25
CA LEU A 129 -5.64 0.54 8.23
C LEU A 129 -6.65 1.39 7.45
N ARG A 130 -7.82 0.85 7.12
CA ARG A 130 -8.91 1.60 6.46
C ARG A 130 -9.31 2.85 7.25
N ASN A 131 -9.43 2.74 8.58
CA ASN A 131 -9.76 3.87 9.45
C ASN A 131 -8.66 4.94 9.45
N ILE A 132 -7.38 4.51 9.47
CA ILE A 132 -6.23 5.43 9.39
C ILE A 132 -6.22 6.15 8.04
N LEU A 133 -6.40 5.40 6.95
CA LEU A 133 -6.39 5.95 5.59
C LEU A 133 -7.60 6.86 5.30
N ALA A 134 -8.71 6.69 6.00
CA ALA A 134 -9.85 7.60 5.90
C ALA A 134 -9.49 9.00 6.41
N GLU A 135 -8.73 9.10 7.53
CA GLU A 135 -8.19 10.37 8.03
C GLU A 135 -7.24 11.01 7.01
N GLU A 136 -6.45 10.20 6.33
CA GLU A 136 -5.52 10.63 5.28
C GLU A 136 -6.20 10.88 3.92
N GLN A 137 -7.53 10.98 3.87
CA GLN A 137 -8.32 11.21 2.64
C GLN A 137 -8.00 10.22 1.51
N VAL A 138 -7.66 8.97 1.86
CA VAL A 138 -7.39 7.89 0.90
C VAL A 138 -8.63 7.03 0.72
N SER A 139 -9.03 6.81 -0.54
CA SER A 139 -10.16 5.94 -0.87
C SER A 139 -9.79 4.48 -0.70
N SER A 140 -10.22 3.87 0.42
CA SER A 140 -10.00 2.45 0.70
C SER A 140 -10.98 1.58 -0.10
N LEU A 141 -10.46 0.72 -0.98
CA LEU A 141 -11.27 -0.07 -1.91
C LEU A 141 -11.78 -1.37 -1.28
N LYS A 142 -12.87 -1.91 -1.87
CA LYS A 142 -13.54 -3.10 -1.35
C LYS A 142 -12.72 -4.38 -1.54
N HIS A 143 -12.23 -4.61 -2.77
CA HIS A 143 -11.55 -5.86 -3.09
C HIS A 143 -10.17 -5.91 -2.45
N THR A 144 -9.89 -7.01 -1.74
CA THR A 144 -8.65 -7.26 -1.01
C THR A 144 -8.27 -8.73 -1.15
N VAL A 145 -6.98 -9.04 -0.92
CA VAL A 145 -6.50 -10.41 -0.78
C VAL A 145 -6.19 -10.68 0.70
N HIS A 146 -6.66 -11.81 1.21
CA HIS A 146 -6.43 -12.23 2.58
C HIS A 146 -5.76 -13.61 2.59
N ILE A 147 -4.53 -13.70 3.13
CA ILE A 147 -3.75 -14.94 3.20
C ILE A 147 -3.75 -15.43 4.65
N GLY A 148 -4.45 -16.52 4.89
CA GLY A 148 -4.65 -17.07 6.23
C GLY A 148 -3.51 -17.96 6.72
N MET A 149 -3.66 -18.47 7.94
CA MET A 149 -2.63 -19.29 8.59
C MET A 149 -2.32 -20.57 7.82
N ILE A 150 -3.31 -21.21 7.22
CA ILE A 150 -3.14 -22.48 6.50
C ILE A 150 -2.24 -22.27 5.28
N GLU A 151 -2.52 -21.24 4.49
CA GLU A 151 -1.71 -20.90 3.32
C GLU A 151 -0.30 -20.48 3.73
N MET A 152 -0.18 -19.66 4.78
CA MET A 152 1.12 -19.26 5.31
C MET A 152 1.98 -20.45 5.76
N ILE A 153 1.39 -21.40 6.49
CA ILE A 153 2.09 -22.63 6.92
C ILE A 153 2.50 -23.45 5.69
N GLY A 154 1.60 -23.63 4.73
CA GLY A 154 1.88 -24.33 3.49
C GLY A 154 3.11 -23.75 2.77
N MET A 155 3.17 -22.44 2.63
CA MET A 155 4.28 -21.76 1.98
C MET A 155 5.58 -21.73 2.81
N LEU A 156 5.49 -21.61 4.11
CA LEU A 156 6.68 -21.50 4.97
C LEU A 156 7.29 -22.85 5.36
N ARG A 157 6.52 -23.94 5.40
CA ARG A 157 6.94 -25.23 5.99
C ARG A 157 6.71 -26.43 5.10
N GLU A 158 5.82 -26.35 4.11
CA GLU A 158 5.42 -27.50 3.30
C GLU A 158 5.89 -27.38 1.83
N GLY A 159 6.71 -26.38 1.51
CA GLY A 159 7.23 -26.16 0.17
C GLY A 159 6.20 -25.71 -0.87
N LYS A 160 5.01 -25.27 -0.43
CA LYS A 160 4.00 -24.69 -1.30
C LYS A 160 4.33 -23.26 -1.71
N SER A 161 3.64 -22.78 -2.72
CA SER A 161 3.75 -21.43 -3.25
C SER A 161 2.36 -20.80 -3.41
N MET A 162 2.27 -19.55 -3.85
CA MET A 162 0.98 -18.93 -4.17
C MET A 162 0.24 -19.67 -5.30
N ALA A 163 0.94 -20.37 -6.20
CA ALA A 163 0.32 -21.15 -7.27
C ALA A 163 -0.50 -22.36 -6.76
N ASP A 164 -0.24 -22.83 -5.55
CA ASP A 164 -1.02 -23.89 -4.90
C ASP A 164 -2.36 -23.39 -4.35
N TYR A 165 -2.60 -22.07 -4.42
CA TYR A 165 -3.81 -21.38 -3.95
C TYR A 165 -4.39 -20.48 -5.06
N PRO A 166 -4.78 -21.05 -6.23
CA PRO A 166 -5.11 -20.28 -7.44
C PRO A 166 -6.32 -19.34 -7.30
N PHE A 167 -7.17 -19.55 -6.31
CA PHE A 167 -8.29 -18.64 -6.03
C PHE A 167 -7.82 -17.21 -5.67
N HIS A 168 -6.61 -17.05 -5.16
CA HIS A 168 -6.04 -15.71 -4.91
C HIS A 168 -5.79 -14.92 -6.19
N ASP A 169 -5.52 -15.58 -7.31
CA ASP A 169 -5.29 -14.92 -8.60
C ASP A 169 -6.54 -14.16 -9.08
N ASP A 170 -7.73 -14.75 -8.87
CA ASP A 170 -9.00 -14.10 -9.23
C ASP A 170 -9.31 -12.92 -8.32
N PHE A 171 -9.00 -13.03 -7.03
CA PHE A 171 -9.12 -11.88 -6.11
C PHE A 171 -8.13 -10.77 -6.48
N ALA A 172 -6.88 -11.10 -6.80
CA ALA A 172 -5.87 -10.13 -7.22
C ALA A 172 -6.28 -9.40 -8.50
N LYS A 173 -6.78 -10.11 -9.52
CA LYS A 173 -7.24 -9.50 -10.76
C LYS A 173 -8.35 -8.47 -10.51
N ARG A 174 -9.40 -8.87 -9.78
CA ARG A 174 -10.51 -7.95 -9.43
C ARG A 174 -10.02 -6.74 -8.63
N MET A 175 -9.11 -6.97 -7.69
CA MET A 175 -8.49 -5.92 -6.88
C MET A 175 -7.71 -4.93 -7.75
N LEU A 176 -6.93 -5.42 -8.70
CA LEU A 176 -6.16 -4.60 -9.63
C LEU A 176 -7.06 -3.84 -10.61
N ASP A 177 -8.12 -4.47 -11.13
CA ASP A 177 -9.08 -3.82 -12.03
C ASP A 177 -9.77 -2.63 -11.32
N GLU A 178 -10.25 -2.85 -10.11
CA GLU A 178 -10.88 -1.80 -9.30
C GLU A 178 -9.87 -0.67 -9.00
N LEU A 179 -8.65 -1.03 -8.58
CA LEU A 179 -7.61 -0.06 -8.22
C LEU A 179 -7.22 0.83 -9.41
N VAL A 180 -7.01 0.26 -10.59
CA VAL A 180 -6.63 1.02 -11.79
C VAL A 180 -7.75 1.97 -12.21
N TRP A 181 -9.01 1.53 -12.16
CA TRP A 181 -10.16 2.40 -12.44
C TRP A 181 -10.20 3.61 -11.49
N TRP A 182 -10.07 3.37 -10.18
CA TRP A 182 -10.05 4.44 -9.19
C TRP A 182 -8.83 5.35 -9.33
N ALA A 183 -7.65 4.79 -9.60
CA ALA A 183 -6.41 5.55 -9.76
C ALA A 183 -6.51 6.53 -10.94
N ASN A 184 -7.06 6.11 -12.08
CA ASN A 184 -7.30 6.97 -13.24
C ASN A 184 -8.30 8.07 -12.89
N THR A 185 -9.46 7.72 -12.31
CA THR A 185 -10.52 8.67 -11.97
C THR A 185 -10.04 9.75 -11.00
N LEU A 186 -9.34 9.35 -9.94
CA LEU A 186 -8.84 10.31 -8.95
C LEU A 186 -7.62 11.10 -9.47
N LYS A 187 -6.83 10.55 -10.39
CA LYS A 187 -5.75 11.29 -11.07
C LYS A 187 -6.32 12.43 -11.91
N GLU A 188 -7.38 12.17 -12.68
CA GLU A 188 -8.09 13.23 -13.42
C GLU A 188 -8.64 14.32 -12.49
N GLY A 189 -9.29 13.92 -11.37
CA GLY A 189 -9.80 14.85 -10.37
C GLY A 189 -8.73 15.78 -9.81
N ARG A 190 -7.57 15.20 -9.41
CA ARG A 190 -6.45 16.00 -8.89
C ARG A 190 -5.88 16.97 -9.92
N SER A 191 -5.76 16.55 -11.18
CA SER A 191 -5.27 17.44 -12.26
C SER A 191 -6.21 18.62 -12.53
N GLY A 192 -7.52 18.44 -12.35
CA GLY A 192 -8.51 19.50 -12.46
C GLY A 192 -8.37 20.56 -11.36
N ASP A 193 -8.09 20.15 -10.14
CA ASP A 193 -7.88 21.05 -9.00
C ASP A 193 -6.61 21.90 -9.16
N GLU A 194 -5.50 21.31 -9.62
CA GLU A 194 -4.26 22.06 -9.90
C GLU A 194 -4.45 23.17 -10.94
N VAL A 195 -5.29 22.96 -11.95
CA VAL A 195 -5.63 23.96 -12.96
C VAL A 195 -6.50 25.07 -12.35
N ALA A 196 -7.41 24.73 -11.45
CA ALA A 196 -8.29 25.70 -10.80
C ALA A 196 -7.55 26.58 -9.77
N GLU A 197 -6.54 26.04 -9.07
CA GLU A 197 -5.70 26.82 -8.15
C GLU A 197 -4.66 27.71 -8.86
N ALA A 198 -4.33 27.40 -10.12
CA ALA A 198 -3.39 28.19 -10.94
C ALA A 198 -4.07 29.32 -11.75
N ALA A 199 -5.39 29.38 -11.77
CA ALA A 199 -6.18 30.36 -12.50
C ALA A 199 -6.68 31.49 -11.59
#